data_b780ccd6b1e56a5d7c260690046457d5
#
_entry.id   b780ccd6b1e56a5d7c260690046457d5
#
_cell.length_a   1.000
_cell.length_b   1.000
_cell.length_c   1.000
_cell.angle_alpha   90.00
_cell.angle_beta   90.00
_cell.angle_gamma   90.00
#
_symmetry.space_group_name_H-M   'P 1'
#
loop_
_entity.id
_entity.type
_entity.pdbx_description
1 polymer ?
#
loop_
_entity_poly.entity_id
_entity_poly.type
_entity_poly.pdbx_seq_one_letter_code
_entity_poly.pdbx_strand_id
1 'polypeptide(L)'
;MQPMDPSDHPFAGLDGLRADERTLKPRTSGRTMVIDWGMPLQQQRDWTDIGADYFDFAKIAVGLSRLCSRELLRQKIDQYRSRDVEPFP
;
A
#
# COMPACT_ATOMS: atom_id res chain seq x y z
N MET A 1 22.97 -0.39 -1.91
CA MET A 1 22.51 -1.10 -0.70
C MET A 1 22.11 -2.52 -1.10
N GLN A 2 22.65 -3.51 -0.40
CA GLN A 2 22.30 -4.89 -0.69
C GLN A 2 20.91 -5.21 -0.12
N PRO A 3 20.11 -6.01 -0.83
CA PRO A 3 18.84 -6.45 -0.29
C PRO A 3 19.05 -7.31 0.96
N MET A 4 18.16 -7.14 1.92
CA MET A 4 18.19 -7.93 3.14
C MET A 4 17.78 -9.37 2.84
N ASP A 5 18.56 -10.33 3.34
CA ASP A 5 18.17 -11.74 3.30
C ASP A 5 16.93 -11.90 4.19
N PRO A 6 15.90 -12.69 3.78
CA PRO A 6 14.74 -12.93 4.62
C PRO A 6 15.10 -13.45 6.02
N SER A 7 16.17 -14.23 6.15
CA SER A 7 16.62 -14.75 7.45
C SER A 7 17.18 -13.65 8.35
N ASP A 8 17.60 -12.53 7.79
CA ASP A 8 18.16 -11.40 8.54
C ASP A 8 17.09 -10.37 8.96
N HIS A 9 15.84 -10.57 8.53
CA HIS A 9 14.76 -9.69 8.89
C HIS A 9 14.51 -9.72 10.39
N PRO A 10 14.31 -8.56 11.07
CA PRO A 10 14.11 -8.51 12.52
C PRO A 10 13.00 -9.41 13.04
N PHE A 11 12.00 -9.70 12.22
CA PHE A 11 10.86 -10.53 12.60
C PHE A 11 10.91 -11.94 11.99
N ALA A 12 12.03 -12.36 11.43
CA ALA A 12 12.15 -13.63 10.70
C ALA A 12 11.83 -14.85 11.57
N GLY A 13 12.05 -14.76 12.90
CA GLY A 13 11.76 -15.85 13.82
C GLY A 13 10.33 -15.84 14.38
N LEU A 14 9.49 -14.89 13.96
CA LEU A 14 8.13 -14.75 14.47
C LEU A 14 7.14 -15.27 13.44
N ASP A 15 6.44 -16.37 13.78
CA ASP A 15 5.44 -16.96 12.90
C ASP A 15 4.34 -15.94 12.59
N GLY A 16 3.93 -15.90 11.34
CA GLY A 16 2.88 -14.97 10.87
C GLY A 16 3.35 -13.57 10.54
N LEU A 17 4.61 -13.24 10.83
CA LEU A 17 5.20 -11.93 10.50
C LEU A 17 6.25 -12.02 9.39
N ARG A 18 6.33 -13.12 8.71
CA ARG A 18 7.32 -13.35 7.66
C ARG A 18 6.80 -12.84 6.33
N ALA A 19 7.41 -11.77 5.84
CA ALA A 19 7.06 -11.18 4.55
C ALA A 19 7.30 -12.14 3.38
N ASP A 20 8.29 -13.01 3.49
CA ASP A 20 8.66 -13.97 2.45
C ASP A 20 7.59 -15.07 2.25
N GLU A 21 6.65 -15.21 3.19
CA GLU A 21 5.57 -16.19 3.06
C GLU A 21 4.37 -15.67 2.29
N ARG A 22 4.31 -14.38 2.03
CA ARG A 22 3.19 -13.78 1.29
C ARG A 22 3.38 -13.98 -0.21
N THR A 23 2.26 -14.26 -0.89
CA THR A 23 2.26 -14.32 -2.35
C THR A 23 2.58 -12.96 -2.93
N LEU A 24 3.26 -12.94 -4.07
CA LEU A 24 3.54 -11.71 -4.80
C LEU A 24 2.30 -11.21 -5.54
N LYS A 25 2.29 -9.92 -5.83
CA LYS A 25 1.23 -9.33 -6.64
C LYS A 25 1.35 -9.74 -8.12
N PRO A 26 0.24 -9.83 -8.85
CA PRO A 26 -1.13 -9.71 -8.37
C PRO A 26 -1.58 -10.94 -7.59
N ARG A 27 -2.29 -10.70 -6.48
CA ARG A 27 -2.78 -11.79 -5.63
C ARG A 27 -4.17 -12.23 -6.04
N THR A 28 -4.42 -13.53 -5.97
CA THR A 28 -5.76 -14.09 -6.20
C THR A 28 -6.47 -14.39 -4.87
N SER A 29 -5.72 -14.43 -3.77
CA SER A 29 -6.25 -14.66 -2.43
C SER A 29 -5.36 -13.96 -1.41
N GLY A 30 -5.85 -13.82 -0.19
CA GLY A 30 -5.10 -13.15 0.87
C GLY A 30 -4.88 -11.67 0.61
N ARG A 31 -5.82 -11.00 -0.05
CA ARG A 31 -5.72 -9.60 -0.39
C ARG A 31 -5.90 -8.72 0.84
N THR A 32 -5.13 -7.65 0.90
CA THR A 32 -5.15 -6.70 2.01
C THR A 32 -5.63 -5.34 1.54
N MET A 33 -6.52 -4.74 2.32
CA MET A 33 -7.02 -3.39 2.08
C MET A 33 -6.48 -2.46 3.17
N VAL A 34 -6.01 -1.29 2.76
CA VAL A 34 -5.71 -0.19 3.69
C VAL A 34 -6.74 0.90 3.52
N ILE A 35 -6.93 1.72 4.55
CA ILE A 35 -7.87 2.84 4.50
C ILE A 35 -7.08 4.14 4.52
N ASP A 36 -7.30 4.94 3.47
CA ASP A 36 -6.70 6.27 3.36
C ASP A 36 -7.71 7.30 3.92
N TRP A 37 -7.40 7.82 5.10
CA TRP A 37 -8.25 8.78 5.80
C TRP A 37 -7.95 10.23 5.45
N GLY A 38 -7.07 10.49 4.51
CA GLY A 38 -6.70 11.85 4.14
C GLY A 38 -5.20 12.06 4.10
N MET A 39 -4.48 11.00 3.80
CA MET A 39 -3.03 11.06 3.71
C MET A 39 -2.59 12.02 2.60
N PRO A 40 -1.74 13.01 2.91
CA PRO A 40 -1.17 13.87 1.88
C PRO A 40 -0.42 13.08 0.83
N LEU A 41 -0.35 13.61 -0.38
CA LEU A 41 0.24 12.87 -1.50
C LEU A 41 1.69 12.44 -1.24
N GLN A 42 2.50 13.28 -0.63
CA GLN A 42 3.88 12.92 -0.34
C GLN A 42 3.96 11.80 0.72
N GLN A 43 3.13 11.87 1.74
CA GLN A 43 3.05 10.81 2.74
C GLN A 43 2.56 9.51 2.11
N GLN A 44 1.62 9.59 1.18
CA GLN A 44 1.14 8.43 0.43
C GLN A 44 2.27 7.80 -0.38
N ARG A 45 3.10 8.60 -1.02
CA ARG A 45 4.28 8.12 -1.75
C ARG A 45 5.25 7.42 -0.80
N ASP A 46 5.53 8.03 0.32
CA ASP A 46 6.46 7.48 1.30
C ASP A 46 5.94 6.15 1.85
N TRP A 47 4.64 6.07 2.16
CA TRP A 47 4.00 4.86 2.64
C TRP A 47 4.04 3.73 1.61
N THR A 48 3.73 4.03 0.37
CA THR A 48 3.72 3.02 -0.69
C THR A 48 5.14 2.56 -1.03
N ASP A 49 6.13 3.42 -0.88
CA ASP A 49 7.52 3.02 -1.04
C ASP A 49 7.93 1.96 -0.02
N ILE A 50 7.39 2.04 1.19
CA ILE A 50 7.70 1.10 2.26
C ILE A 50 6.89 -0.19 2.12
N GLY A 51 5.60 -0.09 1.82
CA GLY A 51 4.69 -1.19 2.05
C GLY A 51 3.74 -1.58 0.92
N ALA A 52 3.85 -0.98 -0.28
CA ALA A 52 2.88 -1.25 -1.34
C ALA A 52 2.84 -2.73 -1.75
N ASP A 53 3.92 -3.47 -1.57
CA ASP A 53 3.95 -4.91 -1.90
C ASP A 53 3.06 -5.74 -0.98
N TYR A 54 2.64 -5.20 0.15
CA TYR A 54 1.90 -5.92 1.17
C TYR A 54 0.40 -5.64 1.17
N PHE A 55 -0.07 -4.65 0.38
CA PHE A 55 -1.49 -4.38 0.29
C PHE A 55 -1.93 -4.21 -1.16
N ASP A 56 -3.19 -4.53 -1.42
CA ASP A 56 -3.74 -4.67 -2.76
C ASP A 56 -4.73 -3.57 -3.10
N PHE A 57 -5.42 -3.04 -2.08
CA PHE A 57 -6.46 -2.03 -2.25
C PHE A 57 -6.26 -0.90 -1.28
N ALA A 58 -6.60 0.31 -1.72
CA ALA A 58 -6.65 1.48 -0.85
C ALA A 58 -8.06 2.09 -0.91
N LYS A 59 -8.78 1.99 0.20
CA LYS A 59 -10.09 2.64 0.32
C LYS A 59 -9.89 4.10 0.63
N ILE A 60 -10.31 4.97 -0.27
CA ILE A 60 -10.29 6.41 -0.05
C ILE A 60 -11.56 6.77 0.73
N ALA A 61 -11.40 7.33 1.93
CA ALA A 61 -12.53 7.65 2.79
C ALA A 61 -13.51 8.58 2.07
N VAL A 62 -14.80 8.31 2.22
CA VAL A 62 -15.87 9.00 1.48
C VAL A 62 -15.79 10.52 1.66
N GLY A 63 -15.54 10.99 2.88
CA GLY A 63 -15.42 12.43 3.13
C GLY A 63 -14.25 13.07 2.40
N LEU A 64 -13.16 12.34 2.26
CA LEU A 64 -11.96 12.83 1.59
C LEU A 64 -12.19 13.08 0.11
N SER A 65 -12.88 12.16 -0.57
CA SER A 65 -13.13 12.31 -2.00
C SER A 65 -13.99 13.54 -2.33
N ARG A 66 -14.75 14.03 -1.35
CA ARG A 66 -15.55 15.26 -1.50
C ARG A 66 -14.78 16.52 -1.14
N LEU A 67 -13.80 16.41 -0.25
CA LEU A 67 -13.03 17.56 0.24
C LEU A 67 -11.80 17.86 -0.60
N CYS A 68 -11.24 16.84 -1.26
CA CYS A 68 -10.10 17.02 -2.13
C CYS A 68 -10.51 17.69 -3.43
N SER A 69 -9.61 18.50 -4.00
CA SER A 69 -9.78 18.95 -5.37
C SER A 69 -9.76 17.73 -6.30
N ARG A 70 -10.41 17.89 -7.46
CA ARG A 70 -10.44 16.84 -8.47
C ARG A 70 -9.02 16.46 -8.92
N GLU A 71 -8.16 17.44 -9.03
CA GLU A 71 -6.76 17.23 -9.44
C GLU A 71 -5.98 16.43 -8.37
N LEU A 72 -6.12 16.79 -7.11
CA LEU A 72 -5.45 16.06 -6.04
C LEU A 72 -5.96 14.61 -5.97
N LEU A 73 -7.25 14.42 -6.10
CA LEU A 73 -7.83 13.07 -6.09
C LEU A 73 -7.28 12.24 -7.24
N ARG A 74 -7.17 12.81 -8.44
CA ARG A 74 -6.57 12.15 -9.59
C ARG A 74 -5.12 11.75 -9.31
N GLN A 75 -4.34 12.66 -8.76
CA GLN A 75 -2.94 12.39 -8.40
C GLN A 75 -2.82 11.26 -7.39
N LYS A 76 -3.72 11.21 -6.40
CA LYS A 76 -3.73 10.13 -5.40
C LYS A 76 -4.07 8.80 -6.05
N ILE A 77 -5.07 8.77 -6.92
CA ILE A 77 -5.47 7.57 -7.64
C ILE A 77 -4.32 7.05 -8.52
N ASP A 78 -3.72 7.92 -9.29
CA ASP A 78 -2.63 7.55 -10.19
C ASP A 78 -1.42 7.03 -9.42
N GLN A 79 -1.11 7.64 -8.29
CA GLN A 79 0.00 7.23 -7.45
C GLN A 79 -0.20 5.81 -6.90
N TYR A 80 -1.39 5.50 -6.39
CA TYR A 80 -1.69 4.15 -5.94
C TYR A 80 -1.57 3.14 -7.08
N ARG A 81 -2.15 3.45 -8.24
CA ARG A 81 -2.09 2.54 -9.40
C ARG A 81 -0.68 2.33 -9.89
N SER A 82 0.19 3.34 -9.80
CA SER A 82 1.59 3.20 -10.17
C SER A 82 2.34 2.19 -9.30
N ARG A 83 1.78 1.83 -8.15
CA ARG A 83 2.37 0.88 -7.21
C ARG A 83 1.54 -0.41 -7.12
N ASP A 84 0.70 -0.68 -8.11
CA ASP A 84 -0.19 -1.86 -8.15
C ASP A 84 -1.12 -1.94 -6.94
N VAL A 85 -1.60 -0.79 -6.49
CA VAL A 85 -2.63 -0.67 -5.46
C VAL A 85 -3.88 -0.11 -6.12
N GLU A 86 -5.00 -0.83 -6.06
CA GLU A 86 -6.24 -0.34 -6.66
C GLU A 86 -7.01 0.51 -5.66
N PRO A 87 -7.17 1.82 -5.93
CA PRO A 87 -7.97 2.69 -5.06
C PRO A 87 -9.46 2.54 -5.34
N PHE A 88 -10.27 2.73 -4.32
CA PHE A 88 -11.72 2.77 -4.47
C PHE A 88 -12.35 3.65 -3.39
N PRO A 89 -13.55 4.23 -3.64
CA PRO A 89 -14.25 5.05 -2.65
C PRO A 89 -14.90 4.23 -1.54
#